data_7b9e537e888eaa30214eed3fe7c68d94
#
_entry.id   7b9e537e888eaa30214eed3fe7c68d94
#
_cell.length_a   1.000
_cell.length_b   1.000
_cell.length_c   1.000
_cell.angle_alpha   90.00
_cell.angle_beta   90.00
_cell.angle_gamma   90.00
#
_symmetry.space_group_name_H-M   'P 1'
#
loop_
_entity.id
_entity.type
_entity.pdbx_description
1 polymer ?
#
loop_
_entity_poly.entity_id
_entity_poly.type
_entity_poly.pdbx_seq_one_letter_code
_entity_poly.pdbx_strand_id
1 'polypeptide(L)'
;MLNGSGRKTIALVIENFFTDFAEEFIQNVVSGIRQRRDLDLVLISGIYDGTKDKDDKHHAYRMIYNSIYQLESKCRFDGILVCLGSMCNVDREYLLKRYDSKIYGVPMIFSISDVEDRVTVNYDNTQGIKEALDALINVHGFTRFCMLGGRPDNVDSRKRRDIYTRILNENGIEFTEEQYEATDMSVNCKSEALALLDRNPDVQSIFCVNDSVAIGLYEAMEERRLVPGKDIMVFGFDNTKMAGRMIPTLTSIGADNITLGRKSLELLVDMMNGEDVQPTLIPTRLYGRASFPYEMYEYNVMEMFNVESDFIYRMFDDCFYRYRYEHISRESVNLKRLFMEFISKILLAVKQRYMSVEDYNESRELIDIFFENGALKFTDAGKLLRSIDRLQTSVNSSLRSGGNAYIDRLFTHMRDAAIMSLAEDSIRFNDHIVETRQTLSDYMVDITNFFGDETSDSFNSMIMHFDKLGLPNAALFLFEEPVIFNEVNEDLFPDYIYLHCLTKEGELYVLPKERQSGRTIDMFRRADLPPKCRECTTFPIFYRRRIYGFLVSELTKDIATTGEFISNQLGRLFYTAIDSDE
;
A
#
# COMPACT_ATOMS: atom_id res chain seq x y z
N MET A 1 20.48 22.94 -19.99
CA MET A 1 20.94 23.51 -18.69
C MET A 1 20.39 22.60 -17.62
N LEU A 2 21.24 22.01 -16.81
CA LEU A 2 20.84 21.16 -15.68
C LEU A 2 20.01 22.02 -14.70
N ASN A 3 19.01 21.40 -14.05
CA ASN A 3 18.21 22.08 -13.03
C ASN A 3 19.12 22.87 -12.07
N GLY A 4 19.04 24.20 -12.10
CA GLY A 4 19.83 25.08 -11.23
C GLY A 4 19.41 25.06 -9.74
N SER A 5 18.68 24.03 -9.32
CA SER A 5 18.12 23.91 -7.97
C SER A 5 19.01 23.12 -7.00
N GLY A 6 20.05 22.42 -7.47
CA GLY A 6 20.89 21.57 -6.61
C GLY A 6 20.14 20.37 -5.99
N ARG A 7 18.91 20.04 -6.47
CA ARG A 7 18.09 18.97 -5.94
C ARG A 7 18.60 17.60 -6.41
N LYS A 8 18.55 16.63 -5.52
CA LYS A 8 18.87 15.22 -5.83
C LYS A 8 17.60 14.48 -6.27
N THR A 9 17.72 13.58 -7.23
CA THR A 9 16.61 12.78 -7.78
C THR A 9 16.75 11.34 -7.34
N ILE A 10 15.72 10.81 -6.68
CA ILE A 10 15.65 9.42 -6.20
C ILE A 10 14.71 8.64 -7.10
N ALA A 11 15.10 7.42 -7.50
CA ALA A 11 14.18 6.44 -8.08
C ALA A 11 13.59 5.55 -6.98
N LEU A 12 12.28 5.32 -7.01
CA LEU A 12 11.62 4.26 -6.28
C LEU A 12 11.14 3.21 -7.27
N VAL A 13 11.68 2.00 -7.17
CA VAL A 13 11.36 0.87 -8.05
C VAL A 13 10.47 -0.11 -7.29
N ILE A 14 9.30 -0.38 -7.84
CA ILE A 14 8.28 -1.25 -7.24
C ILE A 14 7.50 -1.99 -8.33
N GLU A 15 6.98 -3.19 -8.06
CA GLU A 15 6.29 -3.97 -9.08
C GLU A 15 4.87 -3.47 -9.38
N ASN A 16 4.18 -2.92 -8.40
CA ASN A 16 2.77 -2.61 -8.57
C ASN A 16 2.35 -1.46 -7.65
N PHE A 17 1.49 -0.55 -8.13
CA PHE A 17 0.91 0.48 -7.28
C PHE A 17 -0.38 0.04 -6.58
N PHE A 18 -1.04 -1.03 -7.07
CA PHE A 18 -2.45 -1.32 -6.78
C PHE A 18 -2.67 -2.12 -5.51
N THR A 19 -1.60 -2.60 -4.87
CA THR A 19 -1.74 -3.31 -3.60
C THR A 19 -1.77 -2.33 -2.44
N ASP A 20 -2.56 -2.64 -1.41
CA ASP A 20 -2.62 -1.83 -0.19
C ASP A 20 -1.22 -1.57 0.39
N PHE A 21 -0.35 -2.59 0.33
CA PHE A 21 1.03 -2.48 0.76
C PHE A 21 1.81 -1.44 -0.08
N ALA A 22 1.75 -1.54 -1.41
CA ALA A 22 2.46 -0.63 -2.30
C ALA A 22 1.98 0.81 -2.12
N GLU A 23 0.66 1.02 -2.02
CA GLU A 23 0.09 2.34 -1.75
C GLU A 23 0.65 2.94 -0.46
N GLU A 24 0.61 2.19 0.65
CA GLU A 24 1.13 2.67 1.94
C GLU A 24 2.64 2.94 1.87
N PHE A 25 3.41 2.04 1.28
CA PHE A 25 4.86 2.21 1.14
C PHE A 25 5.21 3.47 0.33
N ILE A 26 4.58 3.64 -0.85
CA ILE A 26 4.78 4.81 -1.72
C ILE A 26 4.40 6.09 -0.99
N GLN A 27 3.24 6.14 -0.34
CA GLN A 27 2.78 7.33 0.40
C GLN A 27 3.75 7.73 1.50
N ASN A 28 4.40 6.78 2.15
CA ASN A 28 5.36 7.06 3.21
C ASN A 28 6.69 7.58 2.67
N VAL A 29 7.17 7.05 1.55
CA VAL A 29 8.32 7.60 0.84
C VAL A 29 8.01 9.02 0.36
N VAL A 30 6.86 9.22 -0.31
CA VAL A 30 6.39 10.54 -0.78
C VAL A 30 6.29 11.55 0.37
N SER A 31 5.70 11.15 1.50
CA SER A 31 5.62 12.01 2.69
C SER A 31 6.99 12.43 3.21
N GLY A 32 7.96 11.50 3.22
CA GLY A 32 9.34 11.81 3.57
C GLY A 32 10.03 12.77 2.59
N ILE A 33 9.76 12.61 1.28
CA ILE A 33 10.26 13.52 0.24
C ILE A 33 9.66 14.93 0.40
N ARG A 34 8.35 15.05 0.67
CA ARG A 34 7.66 16.34 0.83
C ARG A 34 8.18 17.16 2.00
N GLN A 35 8.68 16.51 3.04
CA GLN A 35 9.32 17.17 4.17
C GLN A 35 10.72 17.73 3.81
N ARG A 36 11.30 17.29 2.70
CA ARG A 36 12.63 17.67 2.22
C ARG A 36 12.51 18.55 0.97
N ARG A 37 13.17 19.68 0.98
CA ARG A 37 13.14 20.63 -0.15
C ARG A 37 14.19 20.34 -1.22
N ASP A 38 15.10 19.42 -0.93
CA ASP A 38 16.28 19.09 -1.72
C ASP A 38 16.16 17.79 -2.53
N LEU A 39 15.00 17.10 -2.44
CA LEU A 39 14.76 15.83 -3.11
C LEU A 39 13.62 15.91 -4.12
N ASP A 40 13.77 15.13 -5.21
CA ASP A 40 12.74 14.81 -6.19
C ASP A 40 12.60 13.27 -6.27
N LEU A 41 11.39 12.78 -6.56
CA LEU A 41 11.06 11.36 -6.61
C LEU A 41 10.54 10.97 -7.99
N VAL A 42 11.09 9.90 -8.53
CA VAL A 42 10.56 9.22 -9.72
C VAL A 42 10.14 7.81 -9.33
N LEU A 43 8.85 7.53 -9.43
CA LEU A 43 8.31 6.20 -9.24
C LEU A 43 8.36 5.42 -10.55
N ILE A 44 9.09 4.31 -10.56
CA ILE A 44 9.17 3.35 -11.65
C ILE A 44 8.42 2.11 -11.22
N SER A 45 7.19 1.97 -11.73
CA SER A 45 6.33 0.85 -11.37
C SER A 45 6.08 -0.06 -12.57
N GLY A 46 6.30 -1.34 -12.38
CA GLY A 46 5.93 -2.37 -13.35
C GLY A 46 4.53 -2.94 -13.10
N ILE A 47 4.26 -4.08 -13.71
CA ILE A 47 3.04 -4.86 -13.56
C ILE A 47 3.41 -6.27 -13.08
N TYR A 48 2.65 -6.76 -12.10
CA TYR A 48 2.75 -8.13 -11.63
C TYR A 48 2.41 -9.13 -12.76
N ASP A 49 3.30 -10.08 -13.00
CA ASP A 49 3.07 -11.19 -13.92
C ASP A 49 3.02 -12.52 -13.17
N GLY A 50 1.80 -12.98 -12.86
CA GLY A 50 1.57 -14.28 -12.22
C GLY A 50 1.52 -15.46 -13.19
N THR A 51 1.63 -15.22 -14.50
CA THR A 51 1.56 -16.30 -15.50
C THR A 51 2.92 -16.94 -15.70
N LYS A 52 2.96 -18.28 -15.66
CA LYS A 52 4.14 -19.07 -16.03
C LYS A 52 4.12 -19.46 -17.52
N ASP A 53 3.01 -19.23 -18.20
CA ASP A 53 2.83 -19.55 -19.61
C ASP A 53 3.36 -18.40 -20.48
N LYS A 54 4.49 -18.64 -21.12
CA LYS A 54 5.13 -17.66 -22.02
C LYS A 54 4.35 -17.38 -23.30
N ASP A 55 3.41 -18.25 -23.65
CA ASP A 55 2.54 -18.08 -24.81
C ASP A 55 1.25 -17.29 -24.49
N ASP A 56 1.02 -16.94 -23.23
CA ASP A 56 -0.10 -16.08 -22.84
C ASP A 56 0.11 -14.65 -23.39
N LYS A 57 -0.92 -14.12 -24.04
CA LYS A 57 -0.93 -12.74 -24.55
C LYS A 57 -0.71 -11.70 -23.45
N HIS A 58 -1.18 -11.97 -22.25
CA HIS A 58 -0.97 -11.10 -21.09
C HIS A 58 0.47 -11.15 -20.60
N HIS A 59 1.15 -12.28 -20.70
CA HIS A 59 2.58 -12.37 -20.39
C HIS A 59 3.39 -11.46 -21.33
N ALA A 60 3.17 -11.58 -22.65
CA ALA A 60 3.85 -10.74 -23.63
C ALA A 60 3.61 -9.23 -23.38
N TYR A 61 2.36 -8.84 -23.04
CA TYR A 61 2.02 -7.48 -22.67
C TYR A 61 2.81 -7.00 -21.45
N ARG A 62 2.84 -7.79 -20.39
CA ARG A 62 3.52 -7.44 -19.13
C ARG A 62 5.03 -7.35 -19.30
N MET A 63 5.62 -8.23 -20.10
CA MET A 63 7.06 -8.18 -20.40
C MET A 63 7.44 -6.88 -21.10
N ILE A 64 6.62 -6.42 -22.07
CA ILE A 64 6.86 -5.13 -22.74
C ILE A 64 6.67 -3.98 -21.77
N TYR A 65 5.61 -3.99 -20.97
CA TYR A 65 5.39 -2.98 -19.95
C TYR A 65 6.56 -2.91 -18.95
N ASN A 66 7.03 -4.05 -18.48
CA ASN A 66 8.11 -4.14 -17.49
C ASN A 66 9.49 -3.74 -18.05
N SER A 67 9.60 -3.49 -19.38
CA SER A 67 10.80 -2.83 -19.94
C SER A 67 11.08 -1.46 -19.32
N ILE A 68 10.05 -0.83 -18.72
CA ILE A 68 10.17 0.45 -17.99
C ILE A 68 11.25 0.41 -16.90
N TYR A 69 11.51 -0.75 -16.32
CA TYR A 69 12.58 -0.90 -15.34
C TYR A 69 13.97 -0.57 -15.90
N GLN A 70 14.17 -0.57 -17.22
CA GLN A 70 15.44 -0.14 -17.82
C GLN A 70 15.70 1.37 -17.66
N LEU A 71 14.69 2.17 -17.32
CA LEU A 71 14.88 3.59 -17.05
C LEU A 71 15.78 3.86 -15.84
N GLU A 72 15.81 2.97 -14.88
CA GLU A 72 16.65 3.11 -13.70
C GLU A 72 18.15 3.11 -14.02
N SER A 73 18.57 2.36 -15.05
CA SER A 73 19.96 2.33 -15.55
C SER A 73 20.20 3.37 -16.65
N LYS A 74 19.17 3.73 -17.40
CA LYS A 74 19.28 4.68 -18.51
C LYS A 74 19.23 6.15 -18.06
N CYS A 75 18.53 6.43 -16.94
CA CYS A 75 18.38 7.79 -16.41
C CYS A 75 19.33 8.04 -15.25
N ARG A 76 19.61 9.32 -15.00
CA ARG A 76 20.50 9.73 -13.89
C ARG A 76 19.70 9.89 -12.61
N PHE A 77 20.01 9.05 -11.62
CA PHE A 77 19.52 9.16 -10.26
C PHE A 77 20.68 9.38 -9.29
N ASP A 78 20.40 9.98 -8.14
CA ASP A 78 21.38 10.17 -7.07
C ASP A 78 21.28 9.06 -6.02
N GLY A 79 20.15 8.32 -6.01
CA GLY A 79 19.93 7.15 -5.17
C GLY A 79 18.74 6.34 -5.66
N ILE A 80 18.70 5.06 -5.32
CA ILE A 80 17.65 4.14 -5.76
C ILE A 80 17.11 3.37 -4.56
N LEU A 81 15.79 3.42 -4.36
CA LEU A 81 15.05 2.51 -3.47
C LEU A 81 14.46 1.38 -4.30
N VAL A 82 14.78 0.15 -3.98
CA VAL A 82 14.23 -1.03 -4.66
C VAL A 82 13.34 -1.80 -3.68
N CYS A 83 12.04 -1.81 -3.94
CA CYS A 83 11.09 -2.62 -3.18
C CYS A 83 11.11 -4.07 -3.69
N LEU A 84 12.19 -4.80 -3.37
CA LEU A 84 12.49 -6.11 -3.94
C LEU A 84 11.43 -7.16 -3.55
N GLY A 85 10.84 -7.05 -2.35
CA GLY A 85 9.79 -7.96 -1.90
C GLY A 85 8.49 -7.85 -2.69
N SER A 86 8.22 -6.72 -3.34
CA SER A 86 7.07 -6.59 -4.25
C SER A 86 7.31 -7.29 -5.59
N MET A 87 8.58 -7.52 -5.96
CA MET A 87 9.00 -8.11 -7.25
C MET A 87 9.13 -9.64 -7.17
N CYS A 88 8.26 -10.31 -6.42
CA CYS A 88 8.39 -11.71 -6.05
C CYS A 88 8.21 -12.71 -7.21
N ASN A 89 7.75 -12.28 -8.37
CA ASN A 89 7.63 -13.14 -9.55
C ASN A 89 8.79 -13.05 -10.54
N VAL A 90 9.72 -12.14 -10.31
CA VAL A 90 10.92 -12.01 -11.11
C VAL A 90 12.02 -12.89 -10.49
N ASP A 91 12.81 -13.56 -11.34
CA ASP A 91 13.93 -14.36 -10.87
C ASP A 91 14.87 -13.53 -10.00
N ARG A 92 15.17 -14.04 -8.80
CA ARG A 92 15.97 -13.31 -7.81
C ARG A 92 17.40 -13.08 -8.27
N GLU A 93 18.03 -14.06 -8.92
CA GLU A 93 19.40 -13.90 -9.41
C GLU A 93 19.47 -12.85 -10.52
N TYR A 94 18.45 -12.83 -11.38
CA TYR A 94 18.31 -11.79 -12.39
C TYR A 94 18.21 -10.40 -11.76
N LEU A 95 17.34 -10.24 -10.74
CA LEU A 95 17.19 -8.97 -10.03
C LEU A 95 18.49 -8.54 -9.34
N LEU A 96 19.18 -9.45 -8.66
CA LEU A 96 20.41 -9.14 -7.96
C LEU A 96 21.56 -8.76 -8.91
N LYS A 97 21.65 -9.39 -10.08
CA LYS A 97 22.59 -8.98 -11.14
C LYS A 97 22.23 -7.60 -11.68
N ARG A 98 20.95 -7.37 -11.92
CA ARG A 98 20.45 -6.10 -12.42
C ARG A 98 20.77 -4.95 -11.48
N TYR A 99 20.51 -5.11 -10.17
CA TYR A 99 20.74 -4.09 -9.16
C TYR A 99 22.14 -4.18 -8.51
N ASP A 100 23.15 -4.53 -9.27
CA ASP A 100 24.53 -4.44 -8.75
C ASP A 100 24.95 -2.96 -8.66
N SER A 101 25.21 -2.49 -7.42
CA SER A 101 25.66 -1.12 -7.15
C SER A 101 26.92 -0.72 -7.92
N LYS A 102 27.75 -1.69 -8.34
CA LYS A 102 28.92 -1.45 -9.19
C LYS A 102 28.55 -0.99 -10.59
N ILE A 103 27.35 -1.42 -11.08
CA ILE A 103 26.87 -1.03 -12.41
C ILE A 103 26.32 0.40 -12.34
N TYR A 104 25.58 0.74 -11.28
CA TYR A 104 24.90 2.04 -11.18
C TYR A 104 25.79 3.14 -10.59
N GLY A 105 26.75 2.77 -9.74
CA GLY A 105 27.65 3.73 -9.07
C GLY A 105 26.95 4.71 -8.12
N VAL A 106 25.69 4.40 -7.70
CA VAL A 106 24.87 5.23 -6.81
C VAL A 106 24.40 4.42 -5.60
N PRO A 107 24.13 5.08 -4.47
CA PRO A 107 23.55 4.46 -3.29
C PRO A 107 22.24 3.72 -3.59
N MET A 108 22.09 2.52 -3.03
CA MET A 108 20.89 1.71 -3.15
C MET A 108 20.47 1.12 -1.81
N ILE A 109 19.17 1.15 -1.54
CA ILE A 109 18.54 0.46 -0.41
C ILE A 109 17.51 -0.54 -0.96
N PHE A 110 17.54 -1.75 -0.42
CA PHE A 110 16.58 -2.80 -0.75
C PHE A 110 15.57 -2.94 0.38
N SER A 111 14.28 -2.90 0.04
CA SER A 111 13.20 -3.06 1.02
C SER A 111 12.50 -4.40 0.85
N ILE A 112 12.11 -5.02 1.98
CA ILE A 112 11.37 -6.28 2.07
C ILE A 112 12.10 -7.42 1.36
N SER A 113 13.37 -7.53 1.60
CA SER A 113 14.17 -8.69 1.19
C SER A 113 15.49 -8.68 1.94
N ASP A 114 16.02 -9.86 2.19
CA ASP A 114 17.40 -10.00 2.66
C ASP A 114 18.29 -10.29 1.47
N VAL A 115 19.25 -9.41 1.28
CA VAL A 115 20.28 -9.52 0.26
C VAL A 115 21.62 -9.45 0.95
N GLU A 116 22.43 -10.52 0.82
CA GLU A 116 23.77 -10.55 1.37
C GLU A 116 24.61 -9.40 0.81
N ASP A 117 25.44 -8.81 1.65
CA ASP A 117 26.34 -7.71 1.32
C ASP A 117 25.64 -6.43 0.82
N ARG A 118 24.34 -6.23 1.13
CA ARG A 118 23.56 -5.04 0.78
C ARG A 118 22.88 -4.44 2.00
N VAL A 119 22.64 -3.14 1.94
CA VAL A 119 21.81 -2.48 2.97
C VAL A 119 20.35 -2.75 2.68
N THR A 120 19.69 -3.39 3.64
CA THR A 120 18.30 -3.80 3.54
C THR A 120 17.47 -3.22 4.68
N VAL A 121 16.19 -2.94 4.39
CA VAL A 121 15.16 -2.67 5.41
C VAL A 121 14.10 -3.74 5.26
N ASN A 122 13.95 -4.57 6.28
CA ASN A 122 13.03 -5.71 6.24
C ASN A 122 12.24 -5.84 7.54
N TYR A 123 11.30 -6.75 7.58
CA TYR A 123 10.52 -7.08 8.78
C TYR A 123 11.28 -8.02 9.71
N ASP A 124 11.17 -7.78 11.00
CA ASP A 124 11.39 -8.82 12.00
C ASP A 124 10.15 -9.72 12.08
N ASN A 125 10.21 -10.83 11.36
CA ASN A 125 9.09 -11.78 11.32
C ASN A 125 8.84 -12.49 12.68
N THR A 126 9.78 -12.42 13.62
CA THR A 126 9.77 -13.26 14.83
C THR A 126 8.72 -12.80 15.84
N GLN A 127 8.70 -11.50 16.15
CA GLN A 127 7.90 -10.97 17.25
C GLN A 127 6.40 -11.21 17.04
N GLY A 128 5.87 -10.85 15.86
CA GLY A 128 4.44 -10.99 15.57
C GLY A 128 3.97 -12.45 15.52
N ILE A 129 4.78 -13.36 14.93
CA ILE A 129 4.48 -14.80 14.91
C ILE A 129 4.47 -15.36 16.35
N LYS A 130 5.44 -14.94 17.15
CA LYS A 130 5.50 -15.34 18.56
C LYS A 130 4.29 -14.87 19.34
N GLU A 131 3.87 -13.61 19.21
CA GLU A 131 2.68 -13.08 19.86
C GLU A 131 1.42 -13.89 19.52
N ALA A 132 1.25 -14.26 18.23
CA ALA A 132 0.12 -15.07 17.78
C ALA A 132 0.14 -16.47 18.41
N LEU A 133 1.28 -17.15 18.35
CA LEU A 133 1.42 -18.51 18.89
C LEU A 133 1.36 -18.55 20.43
N ASP A 134 1.96 -17.58 21.11
CA ASP A 134 1.86 -17.47 22.57
C ASP A 134 0.40 -17.32 23.02
N ALA A 135 -0.39 -16.52 22.32
CA ALA A 135 -1.82 -16.39 22.61
C ALA A 135 -2.58 -17.71 22.39
N LEU A 136 -2.35 -18.38 21.27
CA LEU A 136 -3.07 -19.63 20.95
C LEU A 136 -2.66 -20.80 21.85
N ILE A 137 -1.37 -20.96 22.12
CA ILE A 137 -0.84 -22.10 22.88
C ILE A 137 -1.01 -21.86 24.37
N ASN A 138 -0.49 -20.74 24.89
CA ASN A 138 -0.37 -20.53 26.34
C ASN A 138 -1.66 -20.00 26.97
N VAL A 139 -2.49 -19.27 26.24
CA VAL A 139 -3.76 -18.73 26.76
C VAL A 139 -4.93 -19.66 26.41
N HIS A 140 -4.99 -20.15 25.16
CA HIS A 140 -6.14 -20.95 24.70
C HIS A 140 -5.89 -22.47 24.67
N GLY A 141 -4.65 -22.93 24.89
CA GLY A 141 -4.32 -24.35 24.96
C GLY A 141 -4.40 -25.10 23.65
N PHE A 142 -4.21 -24.41 22.50
CA PHE A 142 -4.26 -25.04 21.19
C PHE A 142 -3.03 -25.90 20.95
N THR A 143 -3.24 -27.02 20.24
CA THR A 143 -2.19 -28.00 19.94
C THR A 143 -2.18 -28.48 18.49
N ARG A 144 -3.20 -28.13 17.67
CA ARG A 144 -3.32 -28.56 16.27
C ARG A 144 -3.27 -27.36 15.36
N PHE A 145 -2.13 -27.23 14.66
CA PHE A 145 -1.75 -26.08 13.87
C PHE A 145 -1.44 -26.49 12.42
N CYS A 146 -1.88 -25.68 11.48
CA CYS A 146 -1.49 -25.79 10.07
C CYS A 146 -0.96 -24.47 9.53
N MET A 147 -0.31 -24.52 8.37
CA MET A 147 0.18 -23.35 7.67
C MET A 147 -0.08 -23.45 6.17
N LEU A 148 -0.68 -22.40 5.60
CA LEU A 148 -0.61 -22.12 4.17
C LEU A 148 0.59 -21.22 3.92
N GLY A 149 1.65 -21.82 3.38
CA GLY A 149 2.90 -21.14 3.10
C GLY A 149 2.91 -20.51 1.71
N GLY A 150 4.05 -19.95 1.35
CA GLY A 150 4.28 -19.41 0.01
C GLY A 150 5.24 -20.28 -0.79
N ARG A 151 5.69 -19.72 -1.90
CA ARG A 151 6.62 -20.38 -2.82
C ARG A 151 7.91 -20.78 -2.12
N PRO A 152 8.48 -21.94 -2.42
CA PRO A 152 9.73 -22.41 -1.82
C PRO A 152 10.95 -21.52 -2.11
N ASP A 153 10.93 -20.77 -3.21
CA ASP A 153 11.98 -19.83 -3.61
C ASP A 153 11.84 -18.45 -2.93
N ASN A 154 10.69 -18.15 -2.32
CA ASN A 154 10.49 -16.90 -1.59
C ASN A 154 11.16 -16.97 -0.21
N VAL A 155 12.08 -16.04 0.05
CA VAL A 155 12.88 -15.99 1.28
C VAL A 155 12.03 -15.70 2.51
N ASP A 156 11.09 -14.75 2.42
CA ASP A 156 10.25 -14.37 3.56
C ASP A 156 9.28 -15.50 3.93
N SER A 157 8.73 -16.19 2.92
CA SER A 157 7.90 -17.38 3.16
C SER A 157 8.66 -18.47 3.92
N ARG A 158 9.91 -18.78 3.50
CA ARG A 158 10.74 -19.75 4.22
C ARG A 158 11.02 -19.31 5.65
N LYS A 159 11.42 -18.05 5.86
CA LYS A 159 11.70 -17.52 7.20
C LYS A 159 10.48 -17.58 8.10
N ARG A 160 9.29 -17.19 7.60
CA ARG A 160 8.03 -17.26 8.35
C ARG A 160 7.72 -18.70 8.74
N ARG A 161 7.91 -19.67 7.82
CA ARG A 161 7.76 -21.11 8.10
C ARG A 161 8.75 -21.60 9.16
N ASP A 162 10.03 -21.26 9.01
CA ASP A 162 11.09 -21.69 9.95
C ASP A 162 10.83 -21.15 11.37
N ILE A 163 10.43 -19.89 11.49
CA ILE A 163 10.08 -19.27 12.77
C ILE A 163 8.85 -19.96 13.38
N TYR A 164 7.80 -20.16 12.57
CA TYR A 164 6.58 -20.81 13.00
C TYR A 164 6.85 -22.23 13.51
N THR A 165 7.55 -23.03 12.72
CA THR A 165 7.95 -24.40 13.07
C THR A 165 8.79 -24.44 14.35
N ARG A 166 9.77 -23.55 14.46
CA ARG A 166 10.64 -23.47 15.64
C ARG A 166 9.83 -23.19 16.91
N ILE A 167 8.93 -22.19 16.88
CA ILE A 167 8.14 -21.82 18.06
C ILE A 167 7.19 -22.96 18.45
N LEU A 168 6.56 -23.64 17.49
CA LEU A 168 5.72 -24.81 17.79
C LEU A 168 6.53 -25.92 18.46
N ASN A 169 7.71 -26.26 17.93
CA ASN A 169 8.60 -27.28 18.49
C ASN A 169 9.10 -26.91 19.89
N GLU A 170 9.43 -25.64 20.14
CA GLU A 170 9.80 -25.12 21.47
C GLU A 170 8.69 -25.32 22.51
N ASN A 171 7.42 -25.34 22.05
CA ASN A 171 6.24 -25.62 22.87
C ASN A 171 5.81 -27.10 22.87
N GLY A 172 6.63 -28.01 22.32
CA GLY A 172 6.35 -29.46 22.29
C GLY A 172 5.26 -29.87 21.29
N ILE A 173 4.96 -29.01 20.31
CA ILE A 173 3.99 -29.26 19.23
C ILE A 173 4.75 -29.61 17.98
N GLU A 174 4.60 -30.85 17.51
CA GLU A 174 5.20 -31.31 16.27
C GLU A 174 4.51 -30.69 15.06
N PHE A 175 5.30 -30.17 14.10
CA PHE A 175 4.83 -29.61 12.83
C PHE A 175 5.54 -30.29 11.68
N THR A 176 4.80 -30.98 10.82
CA THR A 176 5.31 -31.78 9.72
C THR A 176 4.78 -31.30 8.37
N GLU A 177 5.17 -31.94 7.28
CA GLU A 177 4.66 -31.63 5.93
C GLU A 177 3.15 -31.87 5.78
N GLU A 178 2.54 -32.71 6.62
CA GLU A 178 1.09 -32.95 6.60
C GLU A 178 0.29 -31.69 6.99
N GLN A 179 0.84 -30.83 7.86
CA GLN A 179 0.24 -29.58 8.30
C GLN A 179 0.62 -28.37 7.42
N TYR A 180 1.41 -28.57 6.37
CA TYR A 180 1.88 -27.52 5.49
C TYR A 180 1.38 -27.69 4.07
N GLU A 181 0.97 -26.58 3.42
CA GLU A 181 0.70 -26.53 1.99
C GLU A 181 1.30 -25.25 1.41
N ALA A 182 2.03 -25.37 0.30
CA ALA A 182 2.62 -24.24 -0.39
C ALA A 182 1.63 -23.61 -1.36
N THR A 183 1.60 -22.28 -1.42
CA THR A 183 0.78 -21.51 -2.36
C THR A 183 1.67 -20.61 -3.24
N ASP A 184 1.07 -19.98 -4.24
CA ASP A 184 1.73 -18.95 -5.04
C ASP A 184 1.76 -17.56 -4.36
N MET A 185 1.28 -17.46 -3.11
CA MET A 185 1.11 -16.24 -2.31
C MET A 185 0.02 -15.29 -2.82
N SER A 186 -0.82 -15.72 -3.75
CA SER A 186 -1.96 -14.95 -4.25
C SER A 186 -3.28 -15.39 -3.61
N VAL A 187 -4.36 -14.69 -3.97
CA VAL A 187 -5.73 -15.06 -3.55
C VAL A 187 -6.22 -16.37 -4.20
N ASN A 188 -5.57 -16.84 -5.26
CA ASN A 188 -5.99 -18.00 -6.05
C ASN A 188 -5.46 -19.33 -5.47
N CYS A 189 -5.55 -19.50 -4.16
CA CYS A 189 -5.03 -20.70 -3.46
C CYS A 189 -6.13 -21.56 -2.80
N LYS A 190 -7.38 -21.43 -3.28
CA LYS A 190 -8.52 -22.17 -2.72
C LYS A 190 -8.33 -23.69 -2.80
N SER A 191 -7.75 -24.21 -3.89
CA SER A 191 -7.50 -25.65 -4.06
C SER A 191 -6.50 -26.19 -3.02
N GLU A 192 -5.43 -25.46 -2.78
CA GLU A 192 -4.41 -25.77 -1.79
C GLU A 192 -4.99 -25.72 -0.37
N ALA A 193 -5.82 -24.70 -0.09
CA ALA A 193 -6.50 -24.57 1.18
C ALA A 193 -7.48 -25.73 1.45
N LEU A 194 -8.25 -26.16 0.45
CA LEU A 194 -9.13 -27.33 0.54
C LEU A 194 -8.32 -28.60 0.82
N ALA A 195 -7.20 -28.81 0.11
CA ALA A 195 -6.34 -29.97 0.31
C ALA A 195 -5.77 -30.01 1.74
N LEU A 196 -5.37 -28.85 2.30
CA LEU A 196 -4.88 -28.74 3.67
C LEU A 196 -5.98 -29.06 4.69
N LEU A 197 -7.19 -28.53 4.51
CA LEU A 197 -8.35 -28.77 5.38
C LEU A 197 -8.76 -30.25 5.37
N ASP A 198 -8.79 -30.88 4.19
CA ASP A 198 -9.19 -32.28 4.04
C ASP A 198 -8.19 -33.25 4.70
N ARG A 199 -6.88 -32.90 4.71
CA ARG A 199 -5.84 -33.67 5.43
C ARG A 199 -5.86 -33.45 6.94
N ASN A 200 -6.36 -32.28 7.41
CA ASN A 200 -6.32 -31.89 8.81
C ASN A 200 -7.72 -31.50 9.32
N PRO A 201 -8.67 -32.44 9.40
CA PRO A 201 -10.08 -32.15 9.73
C PRO A 201 -10.29 -31.59 11.14
N ASP A 202 -9.36 -31.77 12.04
CA ASP A 202 -9.41 -31.33 13.43
C ASP A 202 -8.42 -30.18 13.72
N VAL A 203 -7.95 -29.47 12.68
CA VAL A 203 -7.12 -28.28 12.85
C VAL A 203 -7.82 -27.20 13.67
N GLN A 204 -7.09 -26.57 14.58
CA GLN A 204 -7.61 -25.51 15.44
C GLN A 204 -7.20 -24.12 14.95
N SER A 205 -6.01 -24.00 14.35
CA SER A 205 -5.54 -22.73 13.82
C SER A 205 -4.72 -22.90 12.55
N ILE A 206 -4.90 -21.97 11.60
CA ILE A 206 -4.14 -21.90 10.35
C ILE A 206 -3.45 -20.55 10.25
N PHE A 207 -2.13 -20.60 10.10
CA PHE A 207 -1.32 -19.44 9.72
C PHE A 207 -1.25 -19.33 8.20
N CYS A 208 -1.67 -18.19 7.66
CA CYS A 208 -1.48 -17.85 6.25
C CYS A 208 -0.23 -16.99 6.10
N VAL A 209 0.64 -17.37 5.17
CA VAL A 209 1.93 -16.66 4.94
C VAL A 209 1.75 -15.16 4.69
N ASN A 210 0.61 -14.75 4.11
CA ASN A 210 0.18 -13.37 3.95
C ASN A 210 -1.35 -13.27 3.96
N ASP A 211 -1.88 -12.04 3.95
CA ASP A 211 -3.32 -11.78 3.97
C ASP A 211 -4.03 -12.19 2.67
N SER A 212 -3.33 -12.17 1.53
CA SER A 212 -3.89 -12.62 0.25
C SER A 212 -4.20 -14.11 0.27
N VAL A 213 -3.34 -14.93 0.83
CA VAL A 213 -3.56 -16.38 1.02
C VAL A 213 -4.73 -16.64 1.96
N ALA A 214 -4.93 -15.79 2.97
CA ALA A 214 -6.07 -15.93 3.86
C ALA A 214 -7.42 -15.71 3.15
N ILE A 215 -7.48 -14.93 2.07
CA ILE A 215 -8.70 -14.78 1.25
C ILE A 215 -9.07 -16.12 0.60
N GLY A 216 -8.12 -16.80 -0.04
CA GLY A 216 -8.34 -18.12 -0.62
C GLY A 216 -8.72 -19.19 0.43
N LEU A 217 -8.12 -19.09 1.64
CA LEU A 217 -8.54 -19.95 2.77
C LEU A 217 -10.00 -19.68 3.19
N TYR A 218 -10.42 -18.42 3.25
CA TYR A 218 -11.81 -18.07 3.59
C TYR A 218 -12.79 -18.66 2.59
N GLU A 219 -12.48 -18.58 1.29
CA GLU A 219 -13.29 -19.22 0.25
C GLU A 219 -13.37 -20.76 0.39
N ALA A 220 -12.26 -21.40 0.77
CA ALA A 220 -12.24 -22.83 1.03
C ALA A 220 -13.04 -23.19 2.30
N MET A 221 -12.92 -22.40 3.37
CA MET A 221 -13.68 -22.57 4.60
C MET A 221 -15.19 -22.39 4.38
N GLU A 222 -15.59 -21.39 3.58
CA GLU A 222 -16.99 -21.18 3.20
C GLU A 222 -17.56 -22.39 2.46
N GLU A 223 -16.83 -23.00 1.54
CA GLU A 223 -17.24 -24.23 0.84
C GLU A 223 -17.42 -25.39 1.81
N ARG A 224 -16.61 -25.49 2.87
CA ARG A 224 -16.73 -26.47 3.95
C ARG A 224 -17.70 -26.06 5.05
N ARG A 225 -18.37 -24.89 4.94
CA ARG A 225 -19.25 -24.30 5.94
C ARG A 225 -18.57 -24.07 7.29
N LEU A 226 -17.30 -23.76 7.26
CA LEU A 226 -16.48 -23.40 8.42
C LEU A 226 -16.41 -21.88 8.54
N VAL A 227 -16.43 -21.37 9.75
CA VAL A 227 -16.39 -19.92 10.03
C VAL A 227 -15.04 -19.56 10.65
N PRO A 228 -14.24 -18.71 9.97
CA PRO A 228 -12.98 -18.21 10.56
C PRO A 228 -13.23 -17.52 11.90
N GLY A 229 -12.36 -17.79 12.88
CA GLY A 229 -12.47 -17.24 14.23
C GLY A 229 -13.52 -17.91 15.13
N LYS A 230 -14.29 -18.87 14.59
CA LYS A 230 -15.24 -19.67 15.36
C LYS A 230 -14.87 -21.15 15.31
N ASP A 231 -14.80 -21.72 14.12
CA ASP A 231 -14.49 -23.14 13.92
C ASP A 231 -12.98 -23.37 13.82
N ILE A 232 -12.28 -22.48 13.13
CA ILE A 232 -10.82 -22.48 12.97
C ILE A 232 -10.31 -21.05 13.15
N MET A 233 -9.30 -20.86 13.98
CA MET A 233 -8.64 -19.58 14.12
C MET A 233 -7.71 -19.34 12.94
N VAL A 234 -7.79 -18.15 12.34
CA VAL A 234 -7.00 -17.79 11.16
C VAL A 234 -6.25 -16.50 11.42
N PHE A 235 -4.96 -16.49 11.12
CA PHE A 235 -4.18 -15.27 11.10
C PHE A 235 -3.27 -15.20 9.87
N GLY A 236 -3.13 -13.99 9.37
CA GLY A 236 -2.33 -13.67 8.19
C GLY A 236 -1.07 -12.89 8.53
N PHE A 237 -0.48 -12.31 7.51
CA PHE A 237 0.67 -11.43 7.59
C PHE A 237 0.50 -10.30 6.57
N ASP A 238 1.10 -9.13 6.81
CA ASP A 238 1.16 -7.86 6.08
C ASP A 238 0.20 -6.80 6.62
N ASN A 239 -0.84 -7.16 7.40
CA ASN A 239 -1.84 -6.25 7.97
C ASN A 239 -2.43 -5.27 6.96
N THR A 240 -2.85 -5.80 5.82
CA THR A 240 -3.43 -5.03 4.71
C THR A 240 -4.77 -4.39 5.10
N LYS A 241 -5.20 -3.37 4.36
CA LYS A 241 -6.56 -2.79 4.51
C LYS A 241 -7.63 -3.84 4.25
N MET A 242 -7.35 -4.80 3.35
CA MET A 242 -8.27 -5.89 3.04
C MET A 242 -8.52 -6.79 4.26
N ALA A 243 -7.49 -7.09 5.07
CA ALA A 243 -7.66 -7.87 6.30
C ALA A 243 -8.73 -7.28 7.24
N GLY A 244 -8.80 -5.94 7.34
CA GLY A 244 -9.82 -5.24 8.11
C GLY A 244 -11.23 -5.22 7.46
N ARG A 245 -11.35 -5.61 6.19
CA ARG A 245 -12.62 -5.63 5.42
C ARG A 245 -13.18 -7.02 5.20
N MET A 246 -12.40 -8.06 5.44
CA MET A 246 -12.86 -9.46 5.36
C MET A 246 -13.99 -9.73 6.37
N ILE A 247 -14.83 -10.72 6.11
CA ILE A 247 -15.94 -11.12 7.00
C ILE A 247 -15.81 -12.62 7.32
N PRO A 248 -15.43 -12.95 8.57
CA PRO A 248 -15.00 -12.08 9.68
C PRO A 248 -13.68 -11.33 9.38
N THR A 249 -13.46 -10.19 10.05
CA THR A 249 -12.20 -9.43 9.86
C THR A 249 -10.99 -10.28 10.27
N LEU A 250 -9.94 -10.27 9.42
CA LEU A 250 -8.76 -11.11 9.56
C LEU A 250 -7.76 -10.53 10.57
N THR A 251 -7.40 -11.31 11.58
CA THR A 251 -6.24 -11.06 12.42
C THR A 251 -4.98 -11.21 11.58
N SER A 252 -4.07 -10.27 11.66
CA SER A 252 -2.87 -10.27 10.82
C SER A 252 -1.66 -9.77 11.60
N ILE A 253 -0.50 -10.30 11.25
CA ILE A 253 0.78 -9.80 11.72
C ILE A 253 1.23 -8.72 10.73
N GLY A 254 1.75 -7.62 11.25
CA GLY A 254 2.28 -6.58 10.38
C GLY A 254 3.30 -5.71 11.08
N ALA A 255 4.16 -5.10 10.28
CA ALA A 255 4.97 -3.99 10.72
C ALA A 255 4.18 -2.68 10.55
N ASP A 256 4.70 -1.66 11.12
CA ASP A 256 4.33 -0.31 10.75
C ASP A 256 4.94 0.01 9.38
N ASN A 257 4.15 -0.13 8.30
CA ASN A 257 4.59 0.14 6.93
C ASN A 257 5.06 1.58 6.74
N ILE A 258 4.54 2.50 7.57
CA ILE A 258 5.00 3.89 7.62
C ILE A 258 6.47 3.92 8.02
N THR A 259 6.83 3.19 9.04
CA THR A 259 8.21 3.09 9.50
C THR A 259 9.10 2.47 8.44
N LEU A 260 8.62 1.45 7.71
CA LEU A 260 9.40 0.78 6.66
C LEU A 260 9.79 1.74 5.52
N GLY A 261 8.80 2.38 4.87
CA GLY A 261 9.04 3.29 3.74
C GLY A 261 9.90 4.49 4.15
N ARG A 262 9.63 5.05 5.33
CA ARG A 262 10.41 6.17 5.87
C ARG A 262 11.83 5.76 6.20
N LYS A 263 12.03 4.65 6.88
CA LYS A 263 13.37 4.16 7.25
C LYS A 263 14.20 3.84 6.01
N SER A 264 13.59 3.27 4.98
CA SER A 264 14.25 3.04 3.69
C SER A 264 14.72 4.35 3.06
N LEU A 265 13.89 5.39 3.07
CA LEU A 265 14.28 6.72 2.57
C LEU A 265 15.38 7.37 3.42
N GLU A 266 15.28 7.32 4.75
CA GLU A 266 16.28 7.85 5.67
C GLU A 266 17.66 7.23 5.40
N LEU A 267 17.74 5.89 5.40
CA LEU A 267 19.00 5.19 5.14
C LEU A 267 19.56 5.49 3.75
N LEU A 268 18.69 5.63 2.73
CA LEU A 268 19.16 6.03 1.41
C LEU A 268 19.79 7.41 1.43
N VAL A 269 19.16 8.37 2.11
CA VAL A 269 19.67 9.74 2.19
C VAL A 269 20.98 9.80 2.99
N ASP A 270 21.07 9.05 4.09
CA ASP A 270 22.30 8.96 4.89
C ASP A 270 23.45 8.39 4.04
N MET A 271 23.18 7.32 3.27
CA MET A 271 24.14 6.74 2.33
C MET A 271 24.52 7.73 1.21
N MET A 272 23.56 8.50 0.67
CA MET A 272 23.83 9.55 -0.33
C MET A 272 24.69 10.69 0.22
N ASN A 273 24.70 10.89 1.54
CA ASN A 273 25.53 11.87 2.23
C ASN A 273 26.90 11.29 2.64
N GLY A 274 27.16 10.00 2.35
CA GLY A 274 28.41 9.32 2.64
C GLY A 274 28.49 8.74 4.05
N GLU A 275 27.36 8.58 4.74
CA GLU A 275 27.29 7.95 6.05
C GLU A 275 27.33 6.42 5.90
N ASP A 276 27.95 5.73 6.86
CA ASP A 276 27.92 4.28 6.95
C ASP A 276 26.60 3.83 7.56
N VAL A 277 25.81 3.10 6.79
CA VAL A 277 24.46 2.65 7.18
C VAL A 277 24.41 1.11 7.30
N GLN A 278 23.62 0.63 8.23
CA GLN A 278 23.49 -0.79 8.51
C GLN A 278 22.09 -1.30 8.16
N PRO A 279 21.97 -2.58 7.74
CA PRO A 279 20.67 -3.22 7.57
C PRO A 279 19.78 -3.06 8.80
N THR A 280 18.49 -2.81 8.58
CA THR A 280 17.55 -2.51 9.66
C THR A 280 16.34 -3.45 9.58
N LEU A 281 15.96 -4.02 10.73
CA LEU A 281 14.72 -4.79 10.88
C LEU A 281 13.64 -3.93 11.57
N ILE A 282 12.46 -3.90 10.98
CA ILE A 282 11.29 -3.23 11.53
C ILE A 282 10.48 -4.26 12.33
N PRO A 283 10.23 -4.02 13.63
CA PRO A 283 9.49 -4.97 14.46
C PRO A 283 8.06 -5.16 13.96
N THR A 284 7.58 -6.41 14.02
CA THR A 284 6.19 -6.76 13.72
C THR A 284 5.41 -7.01 15.00
N ARG A 285 4.08 -6.88 14.93
CA ARG A 285 3.15 -7.18 16.00
C ARG A 285 1.88 -7.82 15.48
N LEU A 286 1.12 -8.46 16.37
CA LEU A 286 -0.18 -9.02 16.06
C LEU A 286 -1.28 -7.94 16.12
N TYR A 287 -2.04 -7.81 15.05
CA TYR A 287 -3.25 -6.98 14.97
C TYR A 287 -4.48 -7.88 15.12
N GLY A 288 -4.93 -8.07 16.35
CA GLY A 288 -6.06 -8.94 16.67
C GLY A 288 -7.38 -8.46 16.09
N ARG A 289 -8.11 -9.35 15.40
CA ARG A 289 -9.43 -9.13 14.82
C ARG A 289 -10.34 -10.34 15.03
N ALA A 290 -11.48 -10.41 14.31
CA ALA A 290 -12.53 -11.40 14.56
C ALA A 290 -12.18 -12.84 14.16
N SER A 291 -11.15 -13.07 13.34
CA SER A 291 -10.73 -14.42 12.94
C SER A 291 -9.84 -15.15 13.96
N PHE A 292 -9.65 -14.55 15.12
CA PHE A 292 -8.75 -15.05 16.17
C PHE A 292 -9.47 -15.01 17.51
N PRO A 293 -9.10 -15.83 18.50
CA PRO A 293 -9.73 -15.77 19.82
C PRO A 293 -9.39 -14.43 20.46
N TYR A 294 -10.34 -13.54 20.38
CA TYR A 294 -10.21 -12.23 21.01
C TYR A 294 -11.05 -12.24 22.27
N GLU A 295 -10.42 -12.48 23.40
CA GLU A 295 -11.08 -12.21 24.67
C GLU A 295 -11.23 -10.69 24.78
N MET A 296 -12.49 -10.25 24.89
CA MET A 296 -12.80 -8.89 25.29
C MET A 296 -12.45 -8.74 26.77
N TYR A 297 -11.15 -8.63 27.06
CA TYR A 297 -10.75 -8.21 28.39
C TYR A 297 -11.26 -6.80 28.61
N GLU A 298 -12.04 -6.63 29.69
CA GLU A 298 -12.38 -5.29 30.15
C GLU A 298 -11.08 -4.50 30.39
N TYR A 299 -11.15 -3.21 30.15
CA TYR A 299 -10.02 -2.35 30.53
C TYR A 299 -9.85 -2.37 32.05
N ASN A 300 -8.61 -2.29 32.50
CA ASN A 300 -8.34 -2.24 33.93
C ASN A 300 -8.92 -0.93 34.51
N VAL A 301 -9.94 -1.08 35.35
CA VAL A 301 -10.65 0.04 35.97
C VAL A 301 -9.70 0.97 36.75
N MET A 302 -8.67 0.40 37.39
CA MET A 302 -7.69 1.19 38.14
C MET A 302 -6.84 2.07 37.21
N GLU A 303 -6.47 1.58 36.03
CA GLU A 303 -5.74 2.37 35.03
C GLU A 303 -6.62 3.42 34.39
N MET A 304 -7.87 3.09 34.07
CA MET A 304 -8.83 4.03 33.44
C MET A 304 -9.03 5.30 34.27
N PHE A 305 -9.05 5.19 35.59
CA PHE A 305 -9.31 6.32 36.49
C PHE A 305 -8.05 6.92 37.11
N ASN A 306 -6.88 6.40 36.80
CA ASN A 306 -5.62 6.98 37.22
C ASN A 306 -5.24 8.16 36.29
N VAL A 307 -5.22 9.36 36.84
CA VAL A 307 -4.90 10.61 36.10
C VAL A 307 -3.44 10.62 35.57
N GLU A 308 -2.55 9.88 36.22
CA GLU A 308 -1.14 9.76 35.80
C GLU A 308 -0.94 8.64 34.75
N SER A 309 -1.98 7.83 34.47
CA SER A 309 -1.85 6.77 33.50
C SER A 309 -1.92 7.34 32.07
N ASP A 310 -1.14 6.73 31.19
CA ASP A 310 -1.19 6.99 29.74
C ASP A 310 -2.30 6.18 29.05
N PHE A 311 -3.31 5.71 29.81
CA PHE A 311 -4.39 4.84 29.35
C PHE A 311 -5.07 5.35 28.07
N ILE A 312 -5.51 6.61 28.04
CA ILE A 312 -6.21 7.18 26.88
C ILE A 312 -5.27 7.29 25.68
N TYR A 313 -4.00 7.60 25.91
CA TYR A 313 -2.96 7.62 24.86
C TYR A 313 -2.79 6.24 24.24
N ARG A 314 -2.61 5.21 25.07
CA ARG A 314 -2.46 3.82 24.61
C ARG A 314 -3.71 3.33 23.89
N MET A 315 -4.89 3.65 24.40
CA MET A 315 -6.16 3.33 23.76
C MET A 315 -6.28 3.98 22.38
N PHE A 316 -5.89 5.26 22.25
CA PHE A 316 -5.87 5.94 20.95
C PHE A 316 -4.88 5.26 19.98
N ASP A 317 -3.65 5.07 20.41
CA ASP A 317 -2.58 4.51 19.57
C ASP A 317 -2.86 3.04 19.18
N ASP A 318 -3.55 2.27 20.02
CA ASP A 318 -4.02 0.94 19.68
C ASP A 318 -5.19 0.99 18.68
N CYS A 319 -6.19 1.83 18.93
CA CYS A 319 -7.38 1.92 18.10
C CYS A 319 -7.05 2.57 16.74
N PHE A 320 -6.35 3.70 16.74
CA PHE A 320 -6.00 4.48 15.54
C PHE A 320 -4.55 4.23 15.14
N TYR A 321 -4.18 2.99 14.98
CA TYR A 321 -2.81 2.53 14.78
C TYR A 321 -2.16 3.04 13.48
N ARG A 322 -2.95 3.56 12.52
CA ARG A 322 -2.48 4.25 11.29
C ARG A 322 -2.31 5.76 11.47
N TYR A 323 -2.72 6.34 12.62
CA TYR A 323 -2.58 7.76 12.87
C TYR A 323 -1.14 8.09 13.29
N ARG A 324 -0.51 9.05 12.60
CA ARG A 324 0.83 9.54 12.91
C ARG A 324 0.84 11.04 13.02
N TYR A 325 1.72 11.56 13.84
CA TYR A 325 1.85 12.98 14.12
C TYR A 325 2.06 13.84 12.86
N GLU A 326 2.54 13.24 11.81
CA GLU A 326 2.87 13.88 10.54
C GLU A 326 1.67 14.10 9.63
N HIS A 327 0.54 13.48 9.91
CA HIS A 327 -0.73 13.79 9.27
C HIS A 327 -1.31 15.14 9.75
N ILE A 328 -0.68 15.73 10.76
CA ILE A 328 -1.08 17.05 11.28
C ILE A 328 -0.38 18.11 10.43
N SER A 329 -1.02 18.56 9.37
CA SER A 329 -0.66 19.85 8.78
C SER A 329 -0.98 20.97 9.79
N ARG A 330 -0.35 22.14 9.67
CA ARG A 330 -0.64 23.28 10.57
C ARG A 330 -2.11 23.71 10.56
N GLU A 331 -2.87 23.28 9.56
CA GLU A 331 -4.29 23.59 9.35
C GLU A 331 -5.21 22.40 9.66
N SER A 332 -4.67 21.21 9.96
CA SER A 332 -5.48 20.02 10.24
C SER A 332 -5.85 19.91 11.71
N VAL A 333 -7.05 19.40 11.95
CA VAL A 333 -7.56 19.12 13.30
C VAL A 333 -6.75 17.99 13.92
N ASN A 334 -6.29 18.15 15.15
CA ASN A 334 -5.56 17.14 15.88
C ASN A 334 -6.54 16.10 16.46
N LEU A 335 -6.74 15.00 15.72
CA LEU A 335 -7.66 13.93 16.11
C LEU A 335 -7.30 13.29 17.45
N LYS A 336 -6.00 13.10 17.73
CA LYS A 336 -5.56 12.53 19.02
C LYS A 336 -5.99 13.42 20.19
N ARG A 337 -5.86 14.73 20.04
CA ARG A 337 -6.30 15.70 21.06
C ARG A 337 -7.80 15.66 21.28
N LEU A 338 -8.60 15.65 20.20
CA LEU A 338 -10.06 15.55 20.29
C LEU A 338 -10.49 14.26 21.02
N PHE A 339 -9.90 13.12 20.62
CA PHE A 339 -10.19 11.85 21.25
C PHE A 339 -9.90 11.86 22.75
N MET A 340 -8.72 12.36 23.12
CA MET A 340 -8.35 12.49 24.54
C MET A 340 -9.32 13.37 25.32
N GLU A 341 -9.78 14.47 24.73
CA GLU A 341 -10.66 15.42 25.36
C GLU A 341 -12.02 14.81 25.65
N PHE A 342 -12.72 14.22 24.66
CA PHE A 342 -14.03 13.63 24.93
C PHE A 342 -13.96 12.35 25.79
N ILE A 343 -12.94 11.48 25.63
CA ILE A 343 -12.79 10.32 26.50
C ILE A 343 -12.49 10.74 27.94
N SER A 344 -11.65 11.76 28.15
CA SER A 344 -11.39 12.27 29.51
C SER A 344 -12.65 12.81 30.18
N LYS A 345 -13.52 13.54 29.44
CA LYS A 345 -14.81 13.99 29.96
C LYS A 345 -15.73 12.83 30.36
N ILE A 346 -15.81 11.78 29.52
CA ILE A 346 -16.58 10.56 29.84
C ILE A 346 -16.05 9.91 31.10
N LEU A 347 -14.73 9.66 31.21
CA LEU A 347 -14.14 9.02 32.37
C LEU A 347 -14.29 9.87 33.64
N LEU A 348 -14.18 11.20 33.55
CA LEU A 348 -14.42 12.10 34.66
C LEU A 348 -15.87 12.03 35.14
N ALA A 349 -16.84 12.04 34.20
CA ALA A 349 -18.26 11.91 34.52
C ALA A 349 -18.57 10.56 35.20
N VAL A 350 -17.93 9.48 34.76
CA VAL A 350 -18.03 8.15 35.41
C VAL A 350 -17.49 8.20 36.83
N LYS A 351 -16.31 8.80 37.05
CA LYS A 351 -15.69 8.96 38.38
C LYS A 351 -16.56 9.80 39.31
N GLN A 352 -17.16 10.85 38.82
CA GLN A 352 -18.05 11.73 39.58
C GLN A 352 -19.48 11.18 39.71
N ARG A 353 -19.83 10.13 38.95
CA ARG A 353 -21.19 9.60 38.81
C ARG A 353 -22.21 10.64 38.36
N TYR A 354 -21.75 11.65 37.69
CA TYR A 354 -22.57 12.79 37.21
C TYR A 354 -21.98 13.36 35.92
N MET A 355 -22.88 13.72 34.99
CA MET A 355 -22.57 14.47 33.78
C MET A 355 -23.58 15.58 33.62
N SER A 356 -23.13 16.80 33.46
CA SER A 356 -23.99 17.92 33.14
C SER A 356 -24.52 17.87 31.71
N VAL A 357 -25.61 18.61 31.42
CA VAL A 357 -26.12 18.76 30.05
C VAL A 357 -25.08 19.46 29.16
N GLU A 358 -24.34 20.40 29.73
CA GLU A 358 -23.30 21.17 29.05
C GLU A 358 -22.15 20.26 28.65
N ASP A 359 -21.59 19.45 29.58
CA ASP A 359 -20.53 18.48 29.28
C ASP A 359 -20.97 17.41 28.26
N TYR A 360 -22.25 17.00 28.32
CA TYR A 360 -22.82 16.08 27.35
C TYR A 360 -22.82 16.67 25.94
N ASN A 361 -23.32 17.91 25.78
CA ASN A 361 -23.40 18.56 24.49
C ASN A 361 -22.01 18.84 23.92
N GLU A 362 -21.08 19.29 24.74
CA GLU A 362 -19.69 19.52 24.34
C GLU A 362 -18.98 18.23 23.93
N SER A 363 -19.16 17.15 24.69
CA SER A 363 -18.60 15.84 24.33
C SER A 363 -19.17 15.31 23.03
N ARG A 364 -20.46 15.52 22.79
CA ARG A 364 -21.14 15.14 21.55
C ARG A 364 -20.56 15.90 20.35
N GLU A 365 -20.39 17.23 20.47
CA GLU A 365 -19.79 18.06 19.42
C GLU A 365 -18.36 17.63 19.10
N LEU A 366 -17.55 17.33 20.13
CA LEU A 366 -16.18 16.83 19.94
C LEU A 366 -16.14 15.48 19.20
N ILE A 367 -17.11 14.58 19.47
CA ILE A 367 -17.25 13.30 18.78
C ILE A 367 -17.59 13.54 17.31
N ASP A 368 -18.55 14.44 17.02
CA ASP A 368 -18.94 14.78 15.65
C ASP A 368 -17.75 15.34 14.86
N ILE A 369 -17.06 16.34 15.40
CA ILE A 369 -15.85 16.94 14.80
C ILE A 369 -14.77 15.86 14.56
N PHE A 370 -14.59 14.93 15.49
CA PHE A 370 -13.60 13.86 15.37
C PHE A 370 -13.87 12.96 14.15
N PHE A 371 -15.10 12.50 13.97
CA PHE A 371 -15.46 11.64 12.84
C PHE A 371 -15.55 12.39 11.51
N GLU A 372 -16.09 13.62 11.49
CA GLU A 372 -16.14 14.48 10.30
C GLU A 372 -14.74 14.79 9.75
N ASN A 373 -13.73 14.86 10.60
CA ASN A 373 -12.34 15.05 10.18
C ASN A 373 -11.63 13.75 9.77
N GLY A 374 -12.38 12.69 9.52
CA GLY A 374 -11.88 11.47 8.86
C GLY A 374 -11.10 10.54 9.78
N ALA A 375 -11.49 10.42 11.05
CA ALA A 375 -10.86 9.51 12.01
C ALA A 375 -10.82 8.06 11.51
N LEU A 376 -11.83 7.61 10.75
CA LEU A 376 -11.90 6.24 10.20
C LEU A 376 -10.79 5.90 9.20
N LYS A 377 -10.12 6.90 8.62
CA LYS A 377 -8.97 6.67 7.73
C LYS A 377 -7.79 6.01 8.45
N PHE A 378 -7.74 6.12 9.76
CA PHE A 378 -6.62 5.71 10.60
C PHE A 378 -6.89 4.46 11.44
N THR A 379 -8.04 3.81 11.23
CA THR A 379 -8.45 2.62 11.98
C THR A 379 -9.25 1.66 11.11
N ASP A 380 -9.50 0.45 11.62
CA ASP A 380 -10.53 -0.45 11.09
C ASP A 380 -11.84 -0.19 11.82
N ALA A 381 -12.95 -0.03 11.10
CA ALA A 381 -14.26 0.22 11.70
C ALA A 381 -14.65 -0.86 12.74
N GLY A 382 -14.36 -2.13 12.45
CA GLY A 382 -14.61 -3.22 13.39
C GLY A 382 -13.76 -3.14 14.67
N LYS A 383 -12.50 -2.68 14.57
CA LYS A 383 -11.63 -2.47 15.73
C LYS A 383 -12.15 -1.31 16.58
N LEU A 384 -12.55 -0.22 15.94
CA LEU A 384 -13.11 0.94 16.61
C LEU A 384 -14.39 0.57 17.39
N LEU A 385 -15.36 -0.09 16.74
CA LEU A 385 -16.61 -0.49 17.37
C LEU A 385 -16.36 -1.41 18.57
N ARG A 386 -15.47 -2.41 18.44
CA ARG A 386 -15.09 -3.25 19.58
C ARG A 386 -14.42 -2.46 20.71
N SER A 387 -13.59 -1.47 20.39
CA SER A 387 -12.95 -0.61 21.40
C SER A 387 -13.96 0.25 22.13
N ILE A 388 -14.98 0.75 21.45
CA ILE A 388 -16.12 1.48 22.05
C ILE A 388 -16.92 0.55 22.96
N ASP A 389 -17.25 -0.67 22.50
CA ASP A 389 -18.00 -1.66 23.31
C ASP A 389 -17.22 -2.09 24.55
N ARG A 390 -15.93 -2.31 24.39
CA ARG A 390 -15.04 -2.66 25.51
C ARG A 390 -14.98 -1.54 26.54
N LEU A 391 -14.84 -0.29 26.09
CA LEU A 391 -14.82 0.86 26.98
C LEU A 391 -16.17 1.01 27.72
N GLN A 392 -17.29 0.88 27.01
CA GLN A 392 -18.62 0.94 27.62
C GLN A 392 -18.84 -0.16 28.65
N THR A 393 -18.44 -1.41 28.33
CA THR A 393 -18.53 -2.53 29.27
C THR A 393 -17.71 -2.26 30.52
N SER A 394 -16.48 -1.79 30.39
CA SER A 394 -15.62 -1.45 31.53
C SER A 394 -16.16 -0.30 32.36
N VAL A 395 -16.75 0.70 31.73
CA VAL A 395 -17.47 1.81 32.40
C VAL A 395 -18.67 1.29 33.19
N ASN A 396 -19.50 0.46 32.55
CA ASN A 396 -20.71 -0.11 33.20
C ASN A 396 -20.36 -1.01 34.37
N SER A 397 -19.33 -1.84 34.27
CA SER A 397 -18.82 -2.67 35.36
C SER A 397 -18.38 -1.83 36.56
N SER A 398 -17.86 -0.62 36.33
CA SER A 398 -17.40 0.30 37.37
C SER A 398 -18.53 1.03 38.09
N LEU A 399 -19.67 1.23 37.45
CA LEU A 399 -20.80 2.02 37.96
C LEU A 399 -21.74 1.26 38.95
N ARG A 400 -21.64 -0.06 39.03
CA ARG A 400 -22.40 -0.94 39.99
C ARG A 400 -23.80 -0.43 40.33
N SER A 401 -24.76 -0.46 39.38
CA SER A 401 -26.15 -0.01 39.52
C SER A 401 -26.38 1.51 39.66
N GLY A 402 -26.82 2.12 38.59
CA GLY A 402 -27.17 3.53 38.49
C GLY A 402 -26.39 4.24 37.38
N GLY A 403 -26.48 3.73 36.12
CA GLY A 403 -25.85 4.36 34.98
C GLY A 403 -26.39 5.79 34.74
N ASN A 404 -25.50 6.70 34.36
CA ASN A 404 -25.92 8.04 33.93
C ASN A 404 -26.40 7.96 32.47
N ALA A 405 -27.66 8.26 32.22
CA ALA A 405 -28.30 8.20 30.91
C ALA A 405 -27.54 9.02 29.84
N TYR A 406 -26.82 10.06 30.20
CA TYR A 406 -26.02 10.85 29.29
C TYR A 406 -24.76 10.08 28.81
N ILE A 407 -24.13 9.32 29.70
CA ILE A 407 -22.96 8.49 29.34
C ILE A 407 -23.35 7.41 28.35
N ASP A 408 -24.46 6.70 28.58
CA ASP A 408 -24.97 5.69 27.64
C ASP A 408 -25.34 6.29 26.28
N ARG A 409 -25.94 7.50 26.28
CA ARG A 409 -26.23 8.22 25.05
C ARG A 409 -24.98 8.64 24.29
N LEU A 410 -23.88 8.99 24.97
CA LEU A 410 -22.62 9.30 24.31
C LEU A 410 -22.00 8.08 23.63
N PHE A 411 -22.06 6.91 24.28
CA PHE A 411 -21.60 5.67 23.64
C PHE A 411 -22.44 5.30 22.42
N THR A 412 -23.75 5.48 22.49
CA THR A 412 -24.65 5.30 21.35
C THR A 412 -24.31 6.29 20.25
N HIS A 413 -24.15 7.57 20.59
CA HIS A 413 -23.81 8.61 19.62
C HIS A 413 -22.44 8.36 18.96
N MET A 414 -21.46 7.87 19.70
CA MET A 414 -20.13 7.52 19.19
C MET A 414 -20.19 6.40 18.16
N ARG A 415 -21.05 5.37 18.38
CA ARG A 415 -21.28 4.30 17.40
C ARG A 415 -22.01 4.84 16.15
N ASP A 416 -23.06 5.63 16.36
CA ASP A 416 -23.85 6.20 15.28
C ASP A 416 -22.98 7.10 14.40
N ALA A 417 -22.15 7.97 14.99
CA ALA A 417 -21.23 8.83 14.28
C ALA A 417 -20.18 8.02 13.48
N ALA A 418 -19.63 6.93 14.08
CA ALA A 418 -18.71 6.03 13.39
C ALA A 418 -19.40 5.33 12.19
N ILE A 419 -20.61 4.81 12.36
CA ILE A 419 -21.37 4.14 11.29
C ILE A 419 -21.74 5.12 10.19
N MET A 420 -22.20 6.33 10.53
CA MET A 420 -22.54 7.36 9.55
C MET A 420 -21.32 7.81 8.74
N SER A 421 -20.19 8.06 9.41
CA SER A 421 -18.94 8.40 8.73
C SER A 421 -18.49 7.29 7.78
N LEU A 422 -18.61 6.01 8.18
CA LEU A 422 -18.30 4.87 7.32
C LEU A 422 -19.22 4.81 6.09
N ALA A 423 -20.51 5.04 6.27
CA ALA A 423 -21.49 5.06 5.18
C ALA A 423 -21.19 6.19 4.19
N GLU A 424 -20.91 7.39 4.69
CA GLU A 424 -20.55 8.54 3.86
C GLU A 424 -19.24 8.33 3.09
N ASP A 425 -18.22 7.77 3.72
CA ASP A 425 -16.94 7.44 3.04
C ASP A 425 -17.17 6.39 1.94
N SER A 426 -18.05 5.39 2.18
CA SER A 426 -18.42 4.39 1.18
C SER A 426 -19.17 5.00 0.00
N ILE A 427 -20.09 5.92 0.24
CA ILE A 427 -20.84 6.63 -0.81
C ILE A 427 -19.87 7.47 -1.64
N ARG A 428 -19.04 8.30 -1.00
CA ARG A 428 -18.05 9.14 -1.70
C ARG A 428 -17.08 8.30 -2.54
N PHE A 429 -16.65 7.14 -2.03
CA PHE A 429 -15.80 6.23 -2.77
C PHE A 429 -16.50 5.66 -4.00
N ASN A 430 -17.76 5.25 -3.86
CA ASN A 430 -18.53 4.74 -4.99
C ASN A 430 -18.81 5.83 -6.04
N ASP A 431 -19.18 7.04 -5.61
CA ASP A 431 -19.39 8.17 -6.51
C ASP A 431 -18.12 8.49 -7.30
N HIS A 432 -16.97 8.52 -6.63
CA HIS A 432 -15.68 8.72 -7.29
C HIS A 432 -15.34 7.62 -8.32
N ILE A 433 -15.63 6.34 -8.00
CA ILE A 433 -15.46 5.23 -8.97
C ILE A 433 -16.38 5.45 -10.19
N VAL A 434 -17.63 5.83 -9.98
CA VAL A 434 -18.58 6.07 -11.06
C VAL A 434 -18.13 7.23 -11.93
N GLU A 435 -17.71 8.34 -11.35
CA GLU A 435 -17.16 9.49 -12.07
C GLU A 435 -15.92 9.13 -12.88
N THR A 436 -14.97 8.40 -12.26
CA THR A 436 -13.75 7.95 -12.95
C THR A 436 -14.09 7.04 -14.14
N ARG A 437 -15.00 6.09 -13.97
CA ARG A 437 -15.46 5.21 -15.07
C ARG A 437 -16.14 5.99 -16.18
N GLN A 438 -16.99 6.98 -15.85
CA GLN A 438 -17.64 7.82 -16.83
C GLN A 438 -16.60 8.61 -17.63
N THR A 439 -15.67 9.24 -16.95
CA THR A 439 -14.57 10.01 -17.58
C THR A 439 -13.73 9.14 -18.51
N LEU A 440 -13.39 7.91 -18.08
CA LEU A 440 -12.66 6.96 -18.94
C LEU A 440 -13.50 6.52 -20.15
N SER A 441 -14.81 6.34 -20.00
CA SER A 441 -15.71 6.00 -21.09
C SER A 441 -15.81 7.14 -22.11
N ASP A 442 -15.97 8.37 -21.65
CA ASP A 442 -16.03 9.56 -22.49
C ASP A 442 -14.72 9.73 -23.26
N TYR A 443 -13.58 9.55 -22.60
CA TYR A 443 -12.26 9.55 -23.23
C TYR A 443 -12.12 8.47 -24.30
N MET A 444 -12.64 7.25 -24.06
CA MET A 444 -12.67 6.17 -25.06
C MET A 444 -13.48 6.56 -26.30
N VAL A 445 -14.64 7.20 -26.10
CA VAL A 445 -15.50 7.66 -27.20
C VAL A 445 -14.78 8.72 -28.01
N ASP A 446 -14.15 9.68 -27.34
CA ASP A 446 -13.39 10.75 -28.00
C ASP A 446 -12.23 10.18 -28.83
N ILE A 447 -11.42 9.30 -28.24
CA ILE A 447 -10.33 8.61 -28.98
C ILE A 447 -10.88 7.87 -30.21
N THR A 448 -12.00 7.18 -30.08
CA THR A 448 -12.56 6.38 -31.17
C THR A 448 -13.10 7.25 -32.31
N ASN A 449 -13.67 8.42 -31.99
CA ASN A 449 -14.27 9.32 -32.97
C ASN A 449 -13.24 10.20 -33.68
N PHE A 450 -12.13 10.53 -33.05
CA PHE A 450 -11.07 11.36 -33.64
C PHE A 450 -10.08 10.58 -34.51
N PHE A 451 -10.21 9.26 -34.58
CA PHE A 451 -9.42 8.44 -35.48
C PHE A 451 -9.83 8.69 -36.94
N GLY A 452 -9.04 9.44 -37.67
CA GLY A 452 -9.21 9.59 -39.12
C GLY A 452 -8.97 10.97 -39.70
N ASP A 453 -8.85 12.02 -38.90
CA ASP A 453 -8.41 13.32 -39.37
C ASP A 453 -6.91 13.47 -39.13
N GLU A 454 -6.16 13.56 -40.23
CA GLU A 454 -4.68 13.64 -40.32
C GLU A 454 -4.08 14.94 -39.74
N THR A 455 -4.78 15.65 -38.86
CA THR A 455 -4.29 16.94 -38.37
C THR A 455 -3.67 16.83 -36.97
N SER A 456 -2.56 17.56 -36.76
CA SER A 456 -1.91 17.74 -35.45
C SER A 456 -2.88 18.24 -34.36
N ASP A 457 -4.03 18.77 -34.75
CA ASP A 457 -5.07 19.27 -33.85
C ASP A 457 -5.86 18.13 -33.16
N SER A 458 -6.06 16.99 -33.84
CA SER A 458 -6.74 15.83 -33.20
C SER A 458 -5.90 15.20 -32.10
N PHE A 459 -4.59 15.13 -32.26
CA PHE A 459 -3.67 14.63 -31.24
C PHE A 459 -3.62 15.58 -30.02
N ASN A 460 -3.53 16.88 -30.26
CA ASN A 460 -3.52 17.88 -29.20
C ASN A 460 -4.86 17.88 -28.42
N SER A 461 -5.99 17.63 -29.08
CA SER A 461 -7.30 17.57 -28.42
C SER A 461 -7.40 16.41 -27.41
N MET A 462 -6.75 15.28 -27.66
CA MET A 462 -6.72 14.16 -26.71
C MET A 462 -5.94 14.46 -25.44
N ILE A 463 -4.82 15.18 -25.57
CA ILE A 463 -3.99 15.54 -24.43
C ILE A 463 -4.69 16.62 -23.57
N MET A 464 -5.54 17.43 -24.16
CA MET A 464 -6.36 18.42 -23.43
C MET A 464 -7.32 17.77 -22.41
N HIS A 465 -7.60 16.47 -22.52
CA HIS A 465 -8.44 15.75 -21.55
C HIS A 465 -7.64 15.17 -20.37
N PHE A 466 -6.33 15.31 -20.34
CA PHE A 466 -5.48 14.77 -19.26
C PHE A 466 -5.86 15.30 -17.87
N ASP A 467 -6.30 16.56 -17.78
CA ASP A 467 -6.78 17.13 -16.52
C ASP A 467 -7.96 16.35 -15.93
N LYS A 468 -8.97 16.08 -16.77
CA LYS A 468 -10.17 15.32 -16.38
C LYS A 468 -9.84 13.86 -16.02
N LEU A 469 -8.74 13.33 -16.50
CA LEU A 469 -8.26 11.97 -16.24
C LEU A 469 -7.32 11.89 -15.02
N GLY A 470 -7.18 12.96 -14.25
CA GLY A 470 -6.31 13.00 -13.09
C GLY A 470 -4.83 13.24 -13.41
N LEU A 471 -4.51 13.76 -14.60
CA LEU A 471 -3.17 14.12 -15.03
C LEU A 471 -3.02 15.64 -15.29
N PRO A 472 -3.25 16.49 -14.29
CA PRO A 472 -3.16 17.94 -14.49
C PRO A 472 -1.74 18.40 -14.82
N ASN A 473 -0.73 17.66 -14.36
CA ASN A 473 0.68 17.90 -14.65
C ASN A 473 1.30 16.63 -15.21
N ALA A 474 1.53 16.62 -16.53
CA ALA A 474 2.10 15.47 -17.22
C ALA A 474 3.04 15.94 -18.33
N ALA A 475 3.87 15.03 -18.82
CA ALA A 475 4.80 15.26 -19.92
C ALA A 475 4.84 14.02 -20.82
N LEU A 476 4.74 14.23 -22.12
CA LEU A 476 4.78 13.20 -23.14
C LEU A 476 6.15 13.19 -23.80
N PHE A 477 6.90 12.13 -23.56
CA PHE A 477 8.19 11.88 -24.16
C PHE A 477 8.08 10.83 -25.25
N LEU A 478 8.58 11.13 -26.45
CA LEU A 478 8.56 10.22 -27.59
C LEU A 478 9.97 9.94 -28.11
N PHE A 479 10.17 8.77 -28.65
CA PHE A 479 11.36 8.44 -29.43
C PHE A 479 11.22 9.01 -30.84
N GLU A 480 12.34 9.21 -31.54
CA GLU A 480 12.34 9.63 -32.94
C GLU A 480 11.70 8.57 -33.83
N GLU A 481 12.05 7.31 -33.57
CA GLU A 481 11.44 6.13 -34.18
C GLU A 481 11.01 5.13 -33.07
N PRO A 482 9.91 4.40 -33.28
CA PRO A 482 9.47 3.39 -32.31
C PRO A 482 10.54 2.31 -32.09
N VAL A 483 10.75 1.98 -30.83
CA VAL A 483 11.69 0.91 -30.43
C VAL A 483 10.97 -0.43 -30.47
N ILE A 484 11.55 -1.42 -31.15
CA ILE A 484 10.98 -2.77 -31.17
C ILE A 484 11.46 -3.53 -29.93
N PHE A 485 10.51 -3.94 -29.10
CA PHE A 485 10.80 -4.73 -27.90
C PHE A 485 11.46 -6.06 -28.23
N ASN A 486 12.59 -6.32 -27.58
CA ASN A 486 13.31 -7.58 -27.63
C ASN A 486 13.72 -7.98 -26.21
N GLU A 487 13.35 -9.17 -25.76
CA GLU A 487 13.60 -9.69 -24.41
C GLU A 487 15.09 -9.81 -24.06
N VAL A 488 15.95 -9.93 -25.08
CA VAL A 488 17.39 -10.12 -24.90
C VAL A 488 18.16 -8.79 -24.82
N ASN A 489 17.51 -7.66 -25.17
CA ASN A 489 18.19 -6.37 -25.20
C ASN A 489 18.11 -5.67 -23.85
N GLU A 490 19.23 -5.61 -23.13
CA GLU A 490 19.36 -4.94 -21.83
C GLU A 490 19.49 -3.39 -21.95
N ASP A 491 19.78 -2.86 -23.14
CA ASP A 491 19.83 -1.41 -23.44
C ASP A 491 18.85 -1.10 -24.58
N LEU A 492 17.56 -1.16 -24.26
CA LEU A 492 16.47 -1.03 -25.23
C LEU A 492 16.25 0.42 -25.66
N PHE A 493 16.43 1.38 -24.75
CA PHE A 493 16.02 2.77 -24.98
C PHE A 493 17.14 3.63 -25.60
N PRO A 494 16.81 4.48 -26.58
CA PRO A 494 17.79 5.34 -27.26
C PRO A 494 18.34 6.41 -26.31
N ASP A 495 19.52 6.96 -26.67
CA ASP A 495 20.21 8.01 -25.91
C ASP A 495 19.50 9.36 -25.95
N TYR A 496 18.64 9.57 -26.94
CA TYR A 496 17.87 10.80 -27.13
C TYR A 496 16.39 10.52 -27.09
N ILE A 497 15.65 11.46 -26.48
CA ILE A 497 14.20 11.44 -26.35
C ILE A 497 13.64 12.85 -26.57
N TYR A 498 12.43 12.95 -27.09
CA TYR A 498 11.81 14.21 -27.44
C TYR A 498 10.63 14.50 -26.51
N LEU A 499 10.69 15.59 -25.75
CA LEU A 499 9.55 16.11 -24.99
C LEU A 499 8.57 16.77 -25.98
N HIS A 500 7.60 16.00 -26.42
CA HIS A 500 6.64 16.43 -27.43
C HIS A 500 5.73 17.53 -26.92
N CYS A 501 5.09 17.29 -25.79
CA CYS A 501 4.21 18.26 -25.11
C CYS A 501 4.16 17.97 -23.61
N LEU A 502 3.56 18.90 -22.89
CA LEU A 502 3.31 18.77 -21.46
C LEU A 502 2.02 19.49 -21.07
N THR A 503 1.43 19.06 -19.96
CA THR A 503 0.33 19.78 -19.30
C THR A 503 0.82 20.43 -18.01
N LYS A 504 0.34 21.63 -17.72
CA LYS A 504 0.57 22.34 -16.46
C LYS A 504 -0.77 22.84 -15.96
N GLU A 505 -1.20 22.32 -14.81
CA GLU A 505 -2.50 22.65 -14.22
C GLU A 505 -3.67 22.49 -15.22
N GLY A 506 -3.58 21.44 -16.06
CA GLY A 506 -4.59 21.12 -17.07
C GLY A 506 -4.40 21.80 -18.42
N GLU A 507 -3.54 22.81 -18.52
CA GLU A 507 -3.28 23.51 -19.78
C GLU A 507 -2.17 22.82 -20.61
N LEU A 508 -2.43 22.64 -21.90
CA LEU A 508 -1.50 22.02 -22.85
C LEU A 508 -0.44 23.00 -23.34
N TYR A 509 0.82 22.57 -23.31
CA TYR A 509 1.96 23.30 -23.84
C TYR A 509 2.74 22.41 -24.81
N VAL A 510 2.86 22.85 -26.05
CA VAL A 510 3.71 22.22 -27.08
C VAL A 510 5.01 22.99 -27.18
N LEU A 511 6.13 22.30 -27.02
CA LEU A 511 7.45 22.92 -27.09
C LEU A 511 7.86 23.16 -28.55
N PRO A 512 8.59 24.26 -28.84
CA PRO A 512 9.24 24.43 -30.13
C PRO A 512 10.17 23.26 -30.44
N LYS A 513 10.26 22.83 -31.69
CA LYS A 513 11.04 21.67 -32.14
C LYS A 513 12.48 21.67 -31.63
N GLU A 514 13.12 22.83 -31.58
CA GLU A 514 14.49 23.03 -31.12
C GLU A 514 14.68 22.75 -29.63
N ARG A 515 13.59 22.80 -28.87
CA ARG A 515 13.58 22.53 -27.41
C ARG A 515 13.07 21.15 -27.06
N GLN A 516 12.52 20.40 -28.01
CA GLN A 516 11.96 19.06 -27.74
C GLN A 516 13.04 18.04 -27.43
N SER A 517 14.12 18.02 -28.23
CA SER A 517 15.20 17.03 -28.10
C SER A 517 15.95 17.15 -26.77
N GLY A 518 16.26 16.03 -26.17
CA GLY A 518 17.08 15.93 -24.96
C GLY A 518 17.70 14.54 -24.82
N ARG A 519 18.70 14.42 -23.96
CA ARG A 519 19.28 13.12 -23.64
C ARG A 519 18.34 12.35 -22.72
N THR A 520 18.13 11.07 -22.97
CA THR A 520 17.28 10.18 -22.14
C THR A 520 17.80 10.14 -20.71
N ILE A 521 19.10 10.15 -20.51
CA ILE A 521 19.71 10.16 -19.17
C ILE A 521 19.28 11.35 -18.31
N ASP A 522 18.90 12.47 -18.91
CA ASP A 522 18.50 13.69 -18.20
C ASP A 522 16.96 13.91 -18.26
N MET A 523 16.17 12.91 -18.69
CA MET A 523 14.73 13.04 -18.93
C MET A 523 13.99 13.62 -17.72
N PHE A 524 14.22 13.11 -16.53
CA PHE A 524 13.55 13.56 -15.30
C PHE A 524 14.13 14.87 -14.72
N ARG A 525 15.20 15.39 -15.27
CA ARG A 525 15.90 16.62 -14.81
C ARG A 525 15.71 17.80 -15.73
N ARG A 526 14.83 17.70 -16.72
CA ARG A 526 14.56 18.80 -17.65
C ARG A 526 13.90 19.97 -16.93
N ALA A 527 14.40 21.18 -17.20
CA ALA A 527 13.84 22.41 -16.64
C ALA A 527 12.42 22.74 -17.15
N ASP A 528 12.03 22.14 -18.28
CA ASP A 528 10.71 22.33 -18.88
C ASP A 528 9.59 21.55 -18.14
N LEU A 529 9.94 20.53 -17.36
CA LEU A 529 8.96 19.74 -16.63
C LEU A 529 8.16 20.60 -15.64
N PRO A 530 6.85 20.32 -15.47
CA PRO A 530 6.05 20.98 -14.46
C PRO A 530 6.67 20.83 -13.07
N PRO A 531 6.70 21.90 -12.24
CA PRO A 531 7.27 21.81 -10.89
C PRO A 531 6.61 20.73 -10.01
N LYS A 532 5.34 20.40 -10.26
CA LYS A 532 4.61 19.33 -9.56
C LYS A 532 5.04 17.93 -9.98
N CYS A 533 5.66 17.75 -11.16
CA CYS A 533 6.33 16.50 -11.55
C CYS A 533 7.64 16.23 -10.79
N ARG A 534 7.87 16.87 -9.66
CA ARG A 534 8.94 16.53 -8.72
C ARG A 534 8.70 15.21 -8.00
N GLU A 535 7.45 14.84 -7.86
CA GLU A 535 6.97 13.54 -7.41
C GLU A 535 6.18 12.96 -8.56
N CYS A 536 6.83 12.19 -9.42
CA CYS A 536 6.22 11.70 -10.64
C CYS A 536 6.29 10.18 -10.75
N THR A 537 5.42 9.66 -11.58
CA THR A 537 5.47 8.28 -12.07
C THR A 537 5.58 8.28 -13.58
N THR A 538 5.98 7.16 -14.15
CA THR A 538 6.15 7.02 -15.58
C THR A 538 5.50 5.73 -16.09
N PHE A 539 4.94 5.80 -17.30
CA PHE A 539 4.27 4.69 -17.99
C PHE A 539 4.84 4.53 -19.38
N PRO A 540 5.15 3.31 -19.84
CA PRO A 540 5.61 3.07 -21.18
C PRO A 540 4.45 3.22 -22.16
N ILE A 541 4.64 3.94 -23.24
CA ILE A 541 3.66 4.09 -24.32
C ILE A 541 4.03 3.08 -25.40
N PHE A 542 3.22 2.05 -25.57
CA PHE A 542 3.49 1.00 -26.54
C PHE A 542 2.22 0.40 -27.12
N TYR A 543 2.36 -0.19 -28.29
CA TYR A 543 1.34 -1.05 -28.90
C TYR A 543 2.00 -2.25 -29.57
N ARG A 544 1.49 -3.45 -29.32
CA ARG A 544 2.15 -4.70 -29.71
C ARG A 544 3.60 -4.70 -29.20
N ARG A 545 4.60 -4.90 -30.07
CA ARG A 545 6.04 -4.91 -29.70
C ARG A 545 6.75 -3.57 -29.96
N ARG A 546 6.02 -2.51 -30.29
CA ARG A 546 6.59 -1.18 -30.60
C ARG A 546 6.38 -0.24 -29.41
N ILE A 547 7.46 0.29 -28.89
CA ILE A 547 7.47 1.27 -27.79
C ILE A 547 7.74 2.64 -28.41
N TYR A 548 6.84 3.59 -28.16
CA TYR A 548 6.89 4.94 -28.73
C TYR A 548 7.55 5.94 -27.80
N GLY A 549 7.56 5.69 -26.50
CA GLY A 549 8.11 6.59 -25.49
C GLY A 549 7.50 6.41 -24.12
N PHE A 550 7.36 7.51 -23.38
CA PHE A 550 6.89 7.49 -21.99
C PHE A 550 5.92 8.63 -21.69
N LEU A 551 4.91 8.32 -20.91
CA LEU A 551 4.06 9.28 -20.22
C LEU A 551 4.61 9.47 -18.81
N VAL A 552 5.05 10.67 -18.47
CA VAL A 552 5.47 11.06 -17.11
C VAL A 552 4.37 11.92 -16.51
N SER A 553 3.90 11.59 -15.31
CA SER A 553 2.83 12.32 -14.64
C SER A 553 3.12 12.57 -13.18
N GLU A 554 2.58 13.65 -12.64
CA GLU A 554 2.48 13.89 -11.20
C GLU A 554 1.82 12.69 -10.51
N LEU A 555 2.27 12.34 -9.30
CA LEU A 555 1.68 11.29 -8.45
C LEU A 555 0.36 11.80 -7.85
N THR A 556 -0.74 11.56 -8.55
CA THR A 556 -2.11 11.80 -8.07
C THR A 556 -2.74 10.51 -7.55
N LYS A 557 -3.87 10.61 -6.84
CA LYS A 557 -4.60 9.42 -6.38
C LYS A 557 -5.14 8.58 -7.54
N ASP A 558 -5.52 9.24 -8.62
CA ASP A 558 -6.18 8.60 -9.75
C ASP A 558 -5.19 7.99 -10.74
N ILE A 559 -3.93 8.47 -10.74
CA ILE A 559 -2.92 8.01 -11.68
C ILE A 559 -2.67 6.50 -11.60
N ALA A 560 -2.80 5.91 -10.41
CA ALA A 560 -2.67 4.47 -10.23
C ALA A 560 -3.72 3.67 -11.03
N THR A 561 -4.93 4.20 -11.16
CA THR A 561 -6.05 3.54 -11.86
C THR A 561 -6.17 3.94 -13.33
N THR A 562 -5.72 5.13 -13.69
CA THR A 562 -5.93 5.71 -15.04
C THR A 562 -4.67 5.67 -15.90
N GLY A 563 -3.48 5.72 -15.31
CA GLY A 563 -2.23 5.93 -16.04
C GLY A 563 -1.89 4.82 -17.03
N GLU A 564 -2.02 3.55 -16.64
CA GLU A 564 -1.80 2.39 -17.52
C GLU A 564 -2.79 2.40 -18.68
N PHE A 565 -4.06 2.66 -18.41
CA PHE A 565 -5.10 2.71 -19.43
C PHE A 565 -4.80 3.82 -20.45
N ILE A 566 -4.49 5.03 -19.99
CA ILE A 566 -4.18 6.17 -20.87
C ILE A 566 -2.95 5.88 -21.72
N SER A 567 -1.89 5.35 -21.12
CA SER A 567 -0.65 4.97 -21.80
C SER A 567 -0.91 3.96 -22.92
N ASN A 568 -1.77 2.97 -22.67
CA ASN A 568 -2.17 1.98 -23.68
C ASN A 568 -2.97 2.60 -24.83
N GLN A 569 -3.89 3.52 -24.52
CA GLN A 569 -4.67 4.19 -25.56
C GLN A 569 -3.77 5.09 -26.42
N LEU A 570 -2.82 5.81 -25.81
CA LEU A 570 -1.81 6.59 -26.55
C LEU A 570 -0.97 5.68 -27.45
N GLY A 571 -0.53 4.52 -26.95
CA GLY A 571 0.23 3.56 -27.75
C GLY A 571 -0.51 3.09 -28.99
N ARG A 572 -1.81 2.77 -28.85
CA ARG A 572 -2.67 2.40 -29.97
C ARG A 572 -2.84 3.54 -30.97
N LEU A 573 -2.98 4.75 -30.48
CA LEU A 573 -3.12 5.95 -31.28
C LEU A 573 -1.86 6.21 -32.14
N PHE A 574 -0.67 6.16 -31.52
CA PHE A 574 0.59 6.31 -32.23
C PHE A 574 0.78 5.25 -33.29
N TYR A 575 0.42 4.00 -32.99
CA TYR A 575 0.45 2.93 -33.97
C TYR A 575 -0.40 3.24 -35.19
N THR A 576 -1.62 3.74 -34.98
CA THR A 576 -2.54 4.05 -36.08
C THR A 576 -2.08 5.27 -36.87
N ALA A 577 -1.52 6.29 -36.20
CA ALA A 577 -1.09 7.53 -36.88
C ALA A 577 0.25 7.41 -37.61
N ILE A 578 1.16 6.55 -37.14
CA ILE A 578 2.53 6.46 -37.66
C ILE A 578 2.72 5.19 -38.50
N ASP A 579 2.10 4.06 -38.13
CA ASP A 579 2.40 2.73 -38.67
C ASP A 579 1.25 2.13 -39.49
N SER A 580 0.13 2.85 -39.73
CA SER A 580 -1.01 2.30 -40.49
C SER A 580 -0.75 2.21 -42.00
N ASP A 581 0.36 2.79 -42.50
CA ASP A 581 0.75 2.76 -43.92
C ASP A 581 1.65 1.56 -44.28
N GLU A 582 1.97 0.65 -43.34
CA GLU A 582 2.60 -0.66 -43.58
C GLU A 582 1.59 -1.82 -43.37
#